data_8d8fd70ed8e43fae220ffded31b73fb2
#
_entry.id   8d8fd70ed8e43fae220ffded31b73fb2
#
_cell.length_a   1.000
_cell.length_b   1.000
_cell.length_c   1.000
_cell.angle_alpha   90.00
_cell.angle_beta   90.00
_cell.angle_gamma   90.00
#
_symmetry.space_group_name_H-M   'P 1'
#
loop_
_entity.id
_entity.type
_entity.pdbx_description
1 polymer ?
#
loop_
_entity_poly.entity_id
_entity_poly.type
_entity_poly.pdbx_seq_one_letter_code
_entity_poly.pdbx_strand_id
1 'polypeptide(L)'
;MTNEAESSAKIIVIGVGGAGNNAVNRMVEESIGGVEFVGINTDKQALTLCKAPTILQIGEKLTKGLGAGAKPEVGEKAAEESIEELKQIMEGADMVFVTCGMGGGTGTGAAPVVAGVAKEMGILTVGVVTKPFKFEARTRMSNALMGIEKLEENVDTLIVIPNDKLLEIVDRRTTMPEALKKADEVLQQAVQGITDLINLPALINLDFADVQTVMTDKGIAHIGIGEAKGDDKALEAVQQAVSSPLLETTIEGASHVIINISGDISLMDANDAASYVQNLAGEDANIIFGAMYLSLIHISEPT
;
A
#
# COMPACT_ATOMS: atom_id res chain seq x y z
N MET A 1 3.34 -28.66 27.72
CA MET A 1 2.44 -27.72 27.11
C MET A 1 3.30 -26.92 26.15
N THR A 2 3.35 -27.34 24.92
CA THR A 2 4.06 -26.66 23.83
C THR A 2 3.25 -25.42 23.49
N ASN A 3 3.82 -24.23 23.76
CA ASN A 3 3.35 -23.00 23.15
C ASN A 3 3.48 -23.19 21.64
N GLU A 4 2.40 -23.53 20.97
CA GLU A 4 2.24 -23.21 19.57
C GLU A 4 2.18 -21.68 19.51
N ALA A 5 3.30 -21.06 19.13
CA ALA A 5 3.29 -19.69 18.70
C ALA A 5 2.27 -19.63 17.56
N GLU A 6 1.19 -18.89 17.75
CA GLU A 6 0.26 -18.57 16.66
C GLU A 6 1.12 -18.05 15.52
N SER A 7 1.17 -18.78 14.42
CA SER A 7 1.93 -18.42 13.23
C SER A 7 1.28 -17.17 12.65
N SER A 8 1.85 -16.02 12.97
CA SER A 8 1.48 -14.76 12.31
C SER A 8 1.73 -14.90 10.81
N ALA A 9 0.81 -14.43 9.98
CA ALA A 9 0.97 -14.43 8.53
C ALA A 9 2.28 -13.69 8.14
N LYS A 10 3.06 -14.30 7.25
CA LYS A 10 4.28 -13.66 6.72
C LYS A 10 3.92 -12.70 5.62
N ILE A 11 4.07 -11.40 5.90
CA ILE A 11 3.76 -10.30 4.96
C ILE A 11 5.07 -9.67 4.50
N ILE A 12 5.22 -9.51 3.17
CA ILE A 12 6.36 -8.83 2.57
C ILE A 12 5.88 -7.58 1.83
N VAL A 13 6.56 -6.47 2.04
CA VAL A 13 6.32 -5.21 1.31
C VAL A 13 7.50 -4.95 0.38
N ILE A 14 7.24 -4.97 -0.91
CA ILE A 14 8.24 -4.81 -1.96
C ILE A 14 8.11 -3.45 -2.62
N GLY A 15 9.08 -2.58 -2.39
CA GLY A 15 9.19 -1.29 -3.08
C GLY A 15 9.95 -1.43 -4.39
N VAL A 16 9.32 -1.11 -5.53
CA VAL A 16 9.91 -1.26 -6.86
C VAL A 16 10.23 0.10 -7.46
N GLY A 17 11.49 0.30 -7.82
CA GLY A 17 12.00 1.55 -8.39
C GLY A 17 12.13 2.68 -7.36
N GLY A 18 12.46 3.89 -7.79
CA GLY A 18 12.76 5.01 -6.88
C GLY A 18 11.62 5.37 -5.94
N ALA A 19 10.42 5.60 -6.45
CA ALA A 19 9.26 5.96 -5.63
C ALA A 19 8.84 4.83 -4.69
N GLY A 20 8.84 3.57 -5.16
CA GLY A 20 8.56 2.41 -4.31
C GLY A 20 9.58 2.27 -3.18
N ASN A 21 10.88 2.46 -3.45
CA ASN A 21 11.91 2.44 -2.43
C ASN A 21 11.76 3.58 -1.43
N ASN A 22 11.33 4.78 -1.86
CA ASN A 22 11.06 5.90 -0.96
C ASN A 22 9.88 5.60 -0.03
N ALA A 23 8.81 5.03 -0.55
CA ALA A 23 7.67 4.60 0.27
C ALA A 23 8.09 3.55 1.32
N VAL A 24 8.88 2.54 0.92
CA VAL A 24 9.42 1.54 1.84
C VAL A 24 10.36 2.18 2.88
N ASN A 25 11.23 3.10 2.49
CA ASN A 25 12.09 3.81 3.43
C ASN A 25 11.29 4.49 4.53
N ARG A 26 10.18 5.12 4.15
CA ARG A 26 9.28 5.75 5.11
C ARG A 26 8.61 4.73 6.05
N MET A 27 8.13 3.61 5.51
CA MET A 27 7.54 2.54 6.31
C MET A 27 8.53 1.99 7.35
N VAL A 28 9.80 1.85 6.95
CA VAL A 28 10.90 1.43 7.85
C VAL A 28 11.17 2.49 8.92
N GLU A 29 11.20 3.77 8.55
CA GLU A 29 11.40 4.89 9.49
C GLU A 29 10.29 4.98 10.54
N GLU A 30 9.06 4.72 10.14
CA GLU A 30 7.89 4.72 11.01
C GLU A 30 7.70 3.41 11.77
N SER A 31 8.64 2.47 11.61
CA SER A 31 8.70 1.20 12.35
C SER A 31 7.42 0.37 12.24
N ILE A 32 6.82 0.29 11.04
CA ILE A 32 5.66 -0.57 10.80
C ILE A 32 6.06 -2.01 11.14
N GLY A 33 5.35 -2.60 12.10
CA GLY A 33 5.65 -3.93 12.63
C GLY A 33 5.00 -5.06 11.85
N GLY A 34 5.52 -6.29 12.05
CA GLY A 34 4.90 -7.51 11.51
C GLY A 34 5.07 -7.72 10.01
N VAL A 35 5.94 -6.95 9.35
CA VAL A 35 6.20 -7.05 7.90
C VAL A 35 7.69 -7.08 7.60
N GLU A 36 8.07 -7.76 6.53
CA GLU A 36 9.41 -7.73 5.96
C GLU A 36 9.46 -6.72 4.82
N PHE A 37 10.53 -5.93 4.76
CA PHE A 37 10.69 -4.92 3.71
C PHE A 37 11.77 -5.30 2.70
N VAL A 38 11.44 -5.13 1.41
CA VAL A 38 12.33 -5.38 0.29
C VAL A 38 12.38 -4.16 -0.63
N GLY A 39 13.57 -3.71 -0.98
CA GLY A 39 13.77 -2.67 -1.98
C GLY A 39 14.33 -3.25 -3.27
N ILE A 40 13.65 -3.00 -4.40
CA ILE A 40 14.05 -3.49 -5.73
C ILE A 40 14.29 -2.31 -6.66
N ASN A 41 15.43 -2.30 -7.35
CA ASN A 41 15.72 -1.27 -8.35
C ASN A 41 16.71 -1.78 -9.41
N THR A 42 16.69 -1.14 -10.59
CA THR A 42 17.70 -1.28 -11.63
C THR A 42 18.89 -0.31 -11.44
N ASP A 43 18.74 0.70 -10.58
CA ASP A 43 19.74 1.71 -10.26
C ASP A 43 20.44 1.35 -8.95
N LYS A 44 21.72 1.00 -9.06
CA LYS A 44 22.55 0.61 -7.92
C LYS A 44 22.77 1.76 -6.94
N GLN A 45 22.88 3.00 -7.43
CA GLN A 45 23.07 4.17 -6.56
C GLN A 45 21.79 4.44 -5.75
N ALA A 46 20.62 4.34 -6.37
CA ALA A 46 19.36 4.49 -5.67
C ALA A 46 19.19 3.42 -4.57
N LEU A 47 19.64 2.19 -4.81
CA LEU A 47 19.59 1.11 -3.80
C LEU A 47 20.47 1.39 -2.58
N THR A 48 21.58 2.13 -2.72
CA THR A 48 22.40 2.50 -1.55
C THR A 48 21.67 3.41 -0.56
N LEU A 49 20.60 4.08 -1.01
CA LEU A 49 19.75 4.95 -0.18
C LEU A 49 18.52 4.22 0.36
N CYS A 50 18.31 2.97 -0.06
CA CYS A 50 17.21 2.16 0.42
C CYS A 50 17.48 1.65 1.84
N LYS A 51 16.51 1.85 2.74
CA LYS A 51 16.57 1.45 4.15
C LYS A 51 15.97 0.07 4.41
N ALA A 52 15.42 -0.59 3.39
CA ALA A 52 14.91 -1.93 3.50
C ALA A 52 16.03 -2.89 3.94
N PRO A 53 15.76 -3.81 4.89
CA PRO A 53 16.74 -4.83 5.31
C PRO A 53 17.21 -5.72 4.16
N THR A 54 16.32 -5.98 3.20
CA THR A 54 16.61 -6.75 2.00
C THR A 54 16.55 -5.84 0.78
N ILE A 55 17.60 -5.85 -0.03
CA ILE A 55 17.66 -5.10 -1.28
C ILE A 55 18.03 -6.03 -2.44
N LEU A 56 17.40 -5.84 -3.60
CA LEU A 56 17.70 -6.59 -4.81
C LEU A 56 17.92 -5.63 -5.98
N GLN A 57 19.10 -5.69 -6.57
CA GLN A 57 19.36 -5.07 -7.87
C GLN A 57 18.89 -6.01 -8.97
N ILE A 58 17.90 -5.58 -9.76
CA ILE A 58 17.40 -6.35 -10.92
C ILE A 58 18.05 -5.88 -12.22
N GLY A 59 18.16 -6.79 -13.18
CA GLY A 59 18.66 -6.50 -14.53
C GLY A 59 20.11 -6.01 -14.55
N GLU A 60 20.99 -6.61 -13.78
CA GLU A 60 22.39 -6.18 -13.68
C GLU A 60 23.11 -6.26 -15.02
N LYS A 61 22.88 -7.32 -15.81
CA LYS A 61 23.47 -7.49 -17.14
C LYS A 61 22.91 -6.48 -18.13
N LEU A 62 21.61 -6.22 -18.07
CA LEU A 62 20.90 -5.33 -18.99
C LEU A 62 21.21 -3.86 -18.74
N THR A 63 21.16 -3.40 -17.48
CA THR A 63 21.25 -1.99 -17.11
C THR A 63 22.62 -1.57 -16.60
N LYS A 64 23.46 -2.51 -16.21
CA LYS A 64 24.77 -2.28 -15.56
C LYS A 64 24.67 -1.37 -14.32
N GLY A 65 23.51 -1.41 -13.65
CA GLY A 65 23.25 -0.59 -12.47
C GLY A 65 22.96 0.88 -12.75
N LEU A 66 22.68 1.27 -14.00
CA LEU A 66 22.44 2.65 -14.41
C LEU A 66 20.95 3.04 -14.49
N GLY A 67 20.07 2.13 -14.07
CA GLY A 67 18.62 2.37 -14.13
C GLY A 67 18.00 2.02 -15.48
N ALA A 68 16.67 2.13 -15.57
CA ALA A 68 15.88 1.78 -16.75
C ALA A 68 15.68 2.96 -17.74
N GLY A 69 16.19 4.16 -17.45
CA GLY A 69 16.11 5.32 -18.34
C GLY A 69 14.70 5.75 -18.72
N ALA A 70 13.73 5.68 -17.80
CA ALA A 70 12.32 5.97 -18.01
C ALA A 70 11.64 5.10 -19.11
N LYS A 71 12.17 3.90 -19.37
CA LYS A 71 11.65 2.94 -20.34
C LYS A 71 11.07 1.73 -19.61
N PRO A 72 9.74 1.56 -19.56
CA PRO A 72 9.11 0.43 -18.88
C PRO A 72 9.56 -0.93 -19.39
N GLU A 73 9.77 -1.07 -20.69
CA GLU A 73 10.25 -2.31 -21.31
C GLU A 73 11.65 -2.74 -20.83
N VAL A 74 12.47 -1.79 -20.39
CA VAL A 74 13.78 -2.10 -19.76
C VAL A 74 13.57 -2.58 -18.32
N GLY A 75 12.64 -1.96 -17.58
CA GLY A 75 12.27 -2.40 -16.24
C GLY A 75 11.68 -3.80 -16.21
N GLU A 76 10.79 -4.11 -17.16
CA GLU A 76 10.17 -5.42 -17.34
C GLU A 76 11.25 -6.51 -17.58
N LYS A 77 12.11 -6.33 -18.57
CA LYS A 77 13.21 -7.27 -18.87
C LYS A 77 14.21 -7.40 -17.73
N ALA A 78 14.45 -6.33 -16.98
CA ALA A 78 15.30 -6.36 -15.80
C ALA A 78 14.73 -7.25 -14.68
N ALA A 79 13.42 -7.22 -14.49
CA ALA A 79 12.75 -8.10 -13.53
C ALA A 79 12.70 -9.54 -14.03
N GLU A 80 12.46 -9.77 -15.33
CA GLU A 80 12.51 -11.09 -15.95
C GLU A 80 13.90 -11.76 -15.82
N GLU A 81 14.98 -10.97 -15.87
CA GLU A 81 16.34 -11.48 -15.65
C GLU A 81 16.54 -12.03 -14.23
N SER A 82 15.76 -11.54 -13.25
CA SER A 82 15.94 -11.80 -11.81
C SER A 82 14.79 -12.61 -11.17
N ILE A 83 14.05 -13.39 -11.97
CA ILE A 83 12.88 -14.15 -11.48
C ILE A 83 13.25 -15.12 -10.34
N GLU A 84 14.38 -15.81 -10.44
CA GLU A 84 14.77 -16.79 -9.42
C GLU A 84 15.11 -16.13 -8.08
N GLU A 85 15.76 -14.97 -8.11
CA GLU A 85 16.03 -14.17 -6.92
C GLU A 85 14.74 -13.61 -6.32
N LEU A 86 13.78 -13.21 -7.15
CA LEU A 86 12.46 -12.77 -6.69
C LEU A 86 11.71 -13.89 -5.99
N LYS A 87 11.69 -15.11 -6.53
CA LYS A 87 11.08 -16.27 -5.90
C LYS A 87 11.71 -16.58 -4.55
N GLN A 88 13.04 -16.53 -4.43
CA GLN A 88 13.73 -16.77 -3.17
C GLN A 88 13.34 -15.75 -2.09
N ILE A 89 13.23 -14.47 -2.45
CA ILE A 89 12.85 -13.41 -1.52
C ILE A 89 11.42 -13.61 -1.00
N MET A 90 10.51 -14.07 -1.84
CA MET A 90 9.10 -14.26 -1.52
C MET A 90 8.77 -15.64 -0.93
N GLU A 91 9.75 -16.52 -0.79
CA GLU A 91 9.52 -17.87 -0.29
C GLU A 91 8.89 -17.88 1.10
N GLY A 92 7.80 -18.64 1.23
CA GLY A 92 7.05 -18.77 2.48
C GLY A 92 6.23 -17.55 2.87
N ALA A 93 6.07 -16.56 2.00
CA ALA A 93 5.16 -15.44 2.24
C ALA A 93 3.69 -15.87 2.05
N ASP A 94 2.81 -15.35 2.91
CA ASP A 94 1.36 -15.49 2.79
C ASP A 94 0.76 -14.33 2.01
N MET A 95 1.38 -13.15 2.10
CA MET A 95 0.94 -11.92 1.42
C MET A 95 2.12 -11.09 0.95
N VAL A 96 1.99 -10.51 -0.24
CA VAL A 96 2.97 -9.59 -0.83
C VAL A 96 2.28 -8.29 -1.23
N PHE A 97 2.78 -7.17 -0.74
CA PHE A 97 2.48 -5.86 -1.27
C PHE A 97 3.55 -5.46 -2.30
N VAL A 98 3.11 -5.03 -3.47
CA VAL A 98 3.99 -4.44 -4.48
C VAL A 98 3.67 -2.96 -4.59
N THR A 99 4.61 -2.10 -4.16
CA THR A 99 4.43 -0.65 -4.18
C THR A 99 5.40 0.04 -5.14
N CYS A 100 4.88 0.96 -5.95
CA CYS A 100 5.71 1.75 -6.85
C CYS A 100 5.02 3.05 -7.28
N GLY A 101 5.80 4.00 -7.77
CA GLY A 101 5.27 5.12 -8.56
C GLY A 101 5.25 4.76 -10.04
N MET A 102 4.06 4.77 -10.64
CA MET A 102 3.89 4.49 -12.07
C MET A 102 4.34 5.66 -12.93
N GLY A 103 4.74 5.38 -14.18
CA GLY A 103 5.17 6.36 -15.17
C GLY A 103 6.68 6.42 -15.41
N GLY A 104 7.49 5.87 -14.50
CA GLY A 104 8.93 5.70 -14.70
C GLY A 104 9.29 4.43 -15.50
N GLY A 105 10.55 4.06 -15.52
CA GLY A 105 11.02 2.83 -16.18
C GLY A 105 10.93 1.62 -15.27
N THR A 106 11.65 1.63 -14.15
CA THR A 106 11.77 0.47 -13.25
C THR A 106 10.44 0.10 -12.61
N GLY A 107 9.80 1.04 -11.87
CA GLY A 107 8.53 0.75 -11.17
C GLY A 107 7.45 0.28 -12.14
N THR A 108 7.25 0.99 -13.24
CA THR A 108 6.20 0.71 -14.24
C THR A 108 6.38 -0.65 -14.92
N GLY A 109 7.62 -1.00 -15.27
CA GLY A 109 7.91 -2.23 -16.01
C GLY A 109 8.11 -3.43 -15.11
N ALA A 110 8.82 -3.27 -13.99
CA ALA A 110 9.16 -4.39 -13.12
C ALA A 110 8.05 -4.79 -12.14
N ALA A 111 7.21 -3.85 -11.67
CA ALA A 111 6.16 -4.18 -10.70
C ALA A 111 5.17 -5.25 -11.19
N PRO A 112 4.67 -5.22 -12.44
CA PRO A 112 3.83 -6.30 -12.96
C PRO A 112 4.51 -7.68 -12.95
N VAL A 113 5.80 -7.74 -13.28
CA VAL A 113 6.58 -9.00 -13.25
C VAL A 113 6.74 -9.50 -11.82
N VAL A 114 7.13 -8.63 -10.89
CA VAL A 114 7.26 -8.96 -9.46
C VAL A 114 5.93 -9.50 -8.91
N ALA A 115 4.84 -8.82 -9.21
CA ALA A 115 3.50 -9.24 -8.79
C ALA A 115 3.09 -10.59 -9.42
N GLY A 116 3.36 -10.78 -10.72
CA GLY A 116 3.09 -12.03 -11.41
C GLY A 116 3.83 -13.21 -10.79
N VAL A 117 5.10 -13.04 -10.41
CA VAL A 117 5.87 -14.07 -9.71
C VAL A 117 5.23 -14.42 -8.36
N ALA A 118 4.79 -13.43 -7.57
CA ALA A 118 4.10 -13.68 -6.30
C ALA A 118 2.78 -14.43 -6.51
N LYS A 119 1.96 -14.01 -7.47
CA LYS A 119 0.68 -14.65 -7.81
C LYS A 119 0.86 -16.07 -8.32
N GLU A 120 1.88 -16.35 -9.16
CA GLU A 120 2.24 -17.71 -9.60
C GLU A 120 2.66 -18.63 -8.45
N MET A 121 3.24 -18.07 -7.39
CA MET A 121 3.58 -18.81 -6.16
C MET A 121 2.37 -19.04 -5.25
N GLY A 122 1.17 -18.57 -5.61
CA GLY A 122 -0.06 -18.70 -4.81
C GLY A 122 -0.13 -17.75 -3.62
N ILE A 123 0.65 -16.69 -3.62
CA ILE A 123 0.72 -15.68 -2.55
C ILE A 123 -0.34 -14.61 -2.81
N LEU A 124 -1.11 -14.22 -1.79
CA LEU A 124 -2.03 -13.08 -1.90
C LEU A 124 -1.25 -11.82 -2.29
N THR A 125 -1.53 -11.28 -3.47
CA THR A 125 -0.75 -10.19 -4.06
C THR A 125 -1.57 -8.91 -4.19
N VAL A 126 -1.12 -7.86 -3.53
CA VAL A 126 -1.78 -6.55 -3.52
C VAL A 126 -0.85 -5.49 -4.11
N GLY A 127 -1.32 -4.83 -5.16
CA GLY A 127 -0.63 -3.67 -5.74
C GLY A 127 -1.09 -2.37 -5.06
N VAL A 128 -0.15 -1.53 -4.65
CA VAL A 128 -0.45 -0.18 -4.12
C VAL A 128 0.46 0.80 -4.84
N VAL A 129 -0.10 1.56 -5.78
CA VAL A 129 0.69 2.36 -6.71
C VAL A 129 0.15 3.78 -6.88
N THR A 130 1.02 4.70 -7.28
CA THR A 130 0.61 6.06 -7.59
C THR A 130 0.61 6.35 -9.09
N LYS A 131 -0.39 7.13 -9.56
CA LYS A 131 -0.33 7.80 -10.88
C LYS A 131 0.49 9.09 -10.76
N PRO A 132 1.32 9.45 -11.75
CA PRO A 132 2.09 10.69 -11.72
C PRO A 132 1.18 11.92 -11.72
N PHE A 133 1.71 13.04 -11.22
CA PHE A 133 1.06 14.34 -11.38
C PHE A 133 0.97 14.73 -12.86
N LYS A 134 -0.07 15.49 -13.25
CA LYS A 134 -0.25 15.98 -14.63
C LYS A 134 0.93 16.81 -15.13
N PHE A 135 1.62 17.53 -14.23
CA PHE A 135 2.79 18.32 -14.58
C PHE A 135 4.04 17.50 -14.91
N GLU A 136 4.08 16.20 -14.56
CA GLU A 136 5.23 15.33 -14.81
C GLU A 136 5.40 14.89 -16.27
N ALA A 137 4.57 15.32 -17.16
CA ALA A 137 4.54 15.07 -18.60
C ALA A 137 3.58 13.94 -19.06
N ARG A 138 3.05 14.12 -20.26
CA ARG A 138 2.09 13.18 -20.86
C ARG A 138 2.66 11.79 -21.07
N THR A 139 3.95 11.69 -21.41
CA THR A 139 4.62 10.39 -21.61
C THR A 139 4.63 9.58 -20.33
N ARG A 140 4.89 10.22 -19.17
CA ARG A 140 4.85 9.52 -17.88
C ARG A 140 3.44 9.01 -17.56
N MET A 141 2.42 9.81 -17.84
CA MET A 141 1.03 9.38 -17.64
C MET A 141 0.67 8.21 -18.56
N SER A 142 1.09 8.26 -19.85
CA SER A 142 0.86 7.14 -20.78
C SER A 142 1.54 5.87 -20.33
N ASN A 143 2.79 5.96 -19.89
CA ASN A 143 3.52 4.81 -19.32
C ASN A 143 2.82 4.28 -18.06
N ALA A 144 2.34 5.18 -17.20
CA ALA A 144 1.63 4.81 -15.98
C ALA A 144 0.37 4.00 -16.27
N LEU A 145 -0.44 4.44 -17.22
CA LEU A 145 -1.68 3.73 -17.58
C LEU A 145 -1.40 2.33 -18.12
N MET A 146 -0.42 2.19 -19.00
CA MET A 146 0.00 0.86 -19.49
C MET A 146 0.53 -0.05 -18.37
N GLY A 147 1.31 0.53 -17.45
CA GLY A 147 1.84 -0.24 -16.31
C GLY A 147 0.76 -0.67 -15.32
N ILE A 148 -0.24 0.19 -15.08
CA ILE A 148 -1.39 -0.12 -14.24
C ILE A 148 -2.21 -1.25 -14.84
N GLU A 149 -2.54 -1.20 -16.14
CA GLU A 149 -3.25 -2.26 -16.85
C GLU A 149 -2.53 -3.61 -16.73
N LYS A 150 -1.21 -3.64 -16.98
CA LYS A 150 -0.41 -4.86 -16.80
C LYS A 150 -0.35 -5.34 -15.34
N LEU A 151 -0.28 -4.42 -14.38
CA LEU A 151 -0.25 -4.77 -12.97
C LEU A 151 -1.58 -5.36 -12.49
N GLU A 152 -2.71 -4.80 -12.94
CA GLU A 152 -4.05 -5.28 -12.61
C GLU A 152 -4.25 -6.75 -12.97
N GLU A 153 -3.71 -7.20 -14.09
CA GLU A 153 -3.76 -8.61 -14.52
C GLU A 153 -2.93 -9.54 -13.60
N ASN A 154 -1.95 -9.00 -12.88
CA ASN A 154 -0.97 -9.74 -12.09
C ASN A 154 -1.12 -9.61 -10.57
N VAL A 155 -2.17 -8.96 -10.09
CA VAL A 155 -2.48 -8.83 -8.65
C VAL A 155 -3.88 -9.36 -8.35
N ASP A 156 -4.17 -9.63 -7.09
CA ASP A 156 -5.51 -9.95 -6.61
C ASP A 156 -6.34 -8.68 -6.37
N THR A 157 -5.68 -7.67 -5.81
CA THR A 157 -6.27 -6.36 -5.55
C THR A 157 -5.27 -5.26 -5.94
N LEU A 158 -5.75 -4.23 -6.62
CA LEU A 158 -4.96 -3.08 -7.04
C LEU A 158 -5.54 -1.79 -6.47
N ILE A 159 -4.74 -1.08 -5.68
CA ILE A 159 -5.06 0.26 -5.18
C ILE A 159 -4.23 1.26 -6.00
N VAL A 160 -4.92 2.17 -6.67
CA VAL A 160 -4.29 3.20 -7.50
C VAL A 160 -4.56 4.57 -6.91
N ILE A 161 -3.51 5.28 -6.52
CA ILE A 161 -3.60 6.61 -5.90
C ILE A 161 -3.24 7.66 -6.93
N PRO A 162 -4.19 8.51 -7.36
CA PRO A 162 -3.89 9.58 -8.30
C PRO A 162 -3.23 10.75 -7.58
N ASN A 163 -1.94 11.03 -7.88
CA ASN A 163 -1.21 12.12 -7.23
C ASN A 163 -1.90 13.49 -7.41
N ASP A 164 -2.60 13.73 -8.53
CA ASP A 164 -3.35 14.97 -8.73
C ASP A 164 -4.39 15.21 -7.62
N LYS A 165 -4.97 14.15 -7.05
CA LYS A 165 -5.94 14.22 -5.96
C LYS A 165 -5.30 14.66 -4.64
N LEU A 166 -4.01 14.43 -4.48
CA LEU A 166 -3.27 14.92 -3.33
C LEU A 166 -3.20 16.46 -3.33
N LEU A 167 -3.23 17.08 -4.51
CA LEU A 167 -3.25 18.55 -4.63
C LEU A 167 -4.55 19.18 -4.10
N GLU A 168 -5.62 18.40 -3.98
CA GLU A 168 -6.90 18.86 -3.43
C GLU A 168 -6.88 18.91 -1.88
N ILE A 169 -5.98 18.16 -1.25
CA ILE A 169 -5.87 18.03 0.21
C ILE A 169 -4.65 18.74 0.82
N VAL A 170 -3.73 19.26 0.00
CA VAL A 170 -2.55 20.00 0.47
C VAL A 170 -2.75 21.52 0.35
N ASP A 171 -2.01 22.27 1.17
CA ASP A 171 -2.03 23.73 1.09
C ASP A 171 -1.41 24.23 -0.24
N ARG A 172 -1.91 25.35 -0.76
CA ARG A 172 -1.36 25.99 -1.98
C ARG A 172 0.11 26.39 -1.88
N ARG A 173 0.66 26.47 -0.67
CA ARG A 173 2.06 26.75 -0.40
C ARG A 173 2.94 25.52 -0.37
N THR A 174 2.34 24.33 -0.46
CA THR A 174 3.08 23.05 -0.45
C THR A 174 4.06 23.01 -1.60
N THR A 175 5.32 22.75 -1.28
CA THR A 175 6.39 22.61 -2.27
C THR A 175 6.31 21.27 -3.01
N MET A 176 6.96 21.18 -4.17
CA MET A 176 6.99 19.91 -4.93
C MET A 176 7.58 18.74 -4.11
N PRO A 177 8.68 18.87 -3.36
CA PRO A 177 9.17 17.82 -2.49
C PRO A 177 8.15 17.37 -1.43
N GLU A 178 7.42 18.31 -0.85
CA GLU A 178 6.37 18.01 0.14
C GLU A 178 5.19 17.27 -0.50
N ALA A 179 4.79 17.63 -1.72
CA ALA A 179 3.72 16.93 -2.45
C ALA A 179 4.12 15.48 -2.78
N LEU A 180 5.37 15.26 -3.23
CA LEU A 180 5.89 13.91 -3.46
C LEU A 180 5.98 13.10 -2.15
N LYS A 181 6.42 13.76 -1.07
CA LYS A 181 6.43 13.14 0.27
C LYS A 181 5.02 12.74 0.71
N LYS A 182 4.00 13.54 0.39
CA LYS A 182 2.60 13.20 0.68
C LYS A 182 2.13 11.97 -0.10
N ALA A 183 2.58 11.81 -1.35
CA ALA A 183 2.30 10.58 -2.13
C ALA A 183 2.90 9.33 -1.45
N ASP A 184 4.15 9.42 -0.97
CA ASP A 184 4.78 8.33 -0.22
C ASP A 184 4.04 8.04 1.10
N GLU A 185 3.51 9.07 1.79
CA GLU A 185 2.68 8.93 3.00
C GLU A 185 1.40 8.14 2.73
N VAL A 186 0.71 8.44 1.64
CA VAL A 186 -0.54 7.74 1.30
C VAL A 186 -0.27 6.28 0.91
N LEU A 187 0.83 6.00 0.19
CA LEU A 187 1.26 4.61 -0.07
C LEU A 187 1.53 3.86 1.24
N GLN A 188 2.22 4.48 2.17
CA GLN A 188 2.49 3.92 3.50
C GLN A 188 1.19 3.67 4.27
N GLN A 189 0.30 4.65 4.36
CA GLN A 189 -0.97 4.52 5.07
C GLN A 189 -1.86 3.41 4.47
N ALA A 190 -1.85 3.25 3.14
CA ALA A 190 -2.58 2.18 2.46
C ALA A 190 -2.07 0.79 2.87
N VAL A 191 -0.75 0.59 2.87
CA VAL A 191 -0.14 -0.67 3.30
C VAL A 191 -0.38 -0.89 4.79
N GLN A 192 -0.10 0.13 5.62
CA GLN A 192 -0.24 0.04 7.06
C GLN A 192 -1.68 -0.26 7.49
N GLY A 193 -2.66 0.39 6.89
CA GLY A 193 -4.07 0.16 7.23
C GLY A 193 -4.50 -1.30 7.06
N ILE A 194 -3.91 -2.03 6.13
CA ILE A 194 -4.19 -3.45 5.92
C ILE A 194 -3.32 -4.33 6.84
N THR A 195 -2.03 -4.01 6.97
CA THR A 195 -1.12 -4.81 7.79
C THR A 195 -1.43 -4.73 9.27
N ASP A 196 -1.86 -3.57 9.75
CA ASP A 196 -2.26 -3.37 11.14
C ASP A 196 -3.47 -4.25 11.52
N LEU A 197 -4.42 -4.43 10.61
CA LEU A 197 -5.59 -5.29 10.83
C LEU A 197 -5.20 -6.77 11.04
N ILE A 198 -4.10 -7.20 10.44
CA ILE A 198 -3.61 -8.59 10.49
C ILE A 198 -2.69 -8.81 11.68
N ASN A 199 -1.79 -7.84 11.95
CA ASN A 199 -0.64 -8.03 12.83
C ASN A 199 -0.84 -7.47 14.25
N LEU A 200 -1.69 -6.46 14.42
CA LEU A 200 -1.82 -5.81 15.72
C LEU A 200 -2.97 -6.43 16.52
N PRO A 201 -2.76 -6.65 17.83
CA PRO A 201 -3.83 -7.06 18.72
C PRO A 201 -4.87 -5.93 18.79
N ALA A 202 -6.05 -6.16 18.25
CA ALA A 202 -7.14 -5.21 18.20
C ALA A 202 -8.28 -5.62 19.14
N LEU A 203 -9.19 -4.68 19.44
CA LEU A 203 -10.43 -4.98 20.17
C LEU A 203 -11.34 -5.93 19.37
N ILE A 204 -11.30 -5.78 18.06
CA ILE A 204 -11.93 -6.67 17.09
C ILE A 204 -10.83 -7.09 16.13
N ASN A 205 -10.35 -8.32 16.29
CA ASN A 205 -9.32 -8.89 15.43
C ASN A 205 -9.94 -9.44 14.16
N LEU A 206 -9.26 -9.17 13.05
CA LEU A 206 -9.47 -9.87 11.80
C LEU A 206 -8.38 -10.91 11.65
N ASP A 207 -8.73 -12.12 11.26
CA ASP A 207 -7.72 -13.09 10.87
C ASP A 207 -7.29 -12.88 9.41
N PHE A 208 -6.14 -13.45 9.07
CA PHE A 208 -5.61 -13.35 7.70
C PHE A 208 -6.58 -13.93 6.66
N ALA A 209 -7.34 -14.96 7.02
CA ALA A 209 -8.29 -15.61 6.12
C ALA A 209 -9.45 -14.68 5.73
N ASP A 210 -9.91 -13.83 6.66
CA ASP A 210 -10.94 -12.82 6.37
C ASP A 210 -10.41 -11.80 5.35
N VAL A 211 -9.20 -11.28 5.57
CA VAL A 211 -8.55 -10.34 4.64
C VAL A 211 -8.32 -11.01 3.27
N GLN A 212 -7.86 -12.25 3.26
CA GLN A 212 -7.68 -13.02 2.02
C GLN A 212 -8.98 -13.15 1.23
N THR A 213 -10.09 -13.45 1.91
CA THR A 213 -11.41 -13.62 1.28
C THR A 213 -11.90 -12.34 0.58
N VAL A 214 -11.65 -11.16 1.19
CA VAL A 214 -12.09 -9.88 0.62
C VAL A 214 -11.12 -9.26 -0.36
N MET A 215 -9.89 -9.78 -0.48
CA MET A 215 -8.88 -9.21 -1.36
C MET A 215 -8.49 -10.11 -2.54
N THR A 216 -8.78 -11.42 -2.49
CA THR A 216 -8.46 -12.35 -3.59
C THR A 216 -9.32 -12.07 -4.81
N ASP A 217 -8.69 -11.83 -5.96
CA ASP A 217 -9.33 -11.60 -7.27
C ASP A 217 -10.43 -10.52 -7.26
N LYS A 218 -10.20 -9.40 -6.55
CA LYS A 218 -11.16 -8.29 -6.45
C LYS A 218 -10.90 -7.16 -7.46
N GLY A 219 -9.75 -7.14 -8.11
CA GLY A 219 -9.41 -6.11 -9.08
C GLY A 219 -9.13 -4.76 -8.42
N ILE A 220 -9.69 -3.68 -8.95
CA ILE A 220 -9.41 -2.32 -8.46
C ILE A 220 -10.13 -2.05 -7.14
N ALA A 221 -9.37 -1.59 -6.15
CA ALA A 221 -9.87 -1.10 -4.87
C ALA A 221 -9.52 0.37 -4.67
N HIS A 222 -10.29 1.04 -3.83
CA HIS A 222 -10.10 2.45 -3.49
C HIS A 222 -9.79 2.60 -2.00
N ILE A 223 -9.05 3.64 -1.65
CA ILE A 223 -8.72 3.98 -0.28
C ILE A 223 -9.23 5.38 0.07
N GLY A 224 -9.85 5.52 1.23
CA GLY A 224 -10.19 6.79 1.82
C GLY A 224 -9.62 6.88 3.23
N ILE A 225 -9.11 8.04 3.60
CA ILE A 225 -8.48 8.31 4.89
C ILE A 225 -9.18 9.52 5.51
N GLY A 226 -9.51 9.43 6.78
CA GLY A 226 -10.09 10.53 7.55
C GLY A 226 -9.54 10.57 8.96
N GLU A 227 -9.30 11.77 9.46
CA GLU A 227 -8.79 12.02 10.81
C GLU A 227 -9.63 13.11 11.47
N ALA A 228 -10.07 12.87 12.69
CA ALA A 228 -10.84 13.85 13.46
C ALA A 228 -10.50 13.81 14.96
N LYS A 229 -10.86 14.88 15.66
CA LYS A 229 -10.68 15.03 17.10
C LYS A 229 -11.94 15.64 17.70
N GLY A 230 -12.25 15.33 18.94
CA GLY A 230 -13.41 15.86 19.64
C GLY A 230 -14.44 14.78 19.97
N ASP A 231 -15.68 15.20 20.29
CA ASP A 231 -16.71 14.29 20.77
C ASP A 231 -17.29 13.42 19.63
N ASP A 232 -17.45 13.97 18.43
CA ASP A 232 -18.00 13.26 17.26
C ASP A 232 -16.90 12.74 16.31
N LYS A 233 -15.67 12.54 16.84
CA LYS A 233 -14.46 12.24 16.05
C LYS A 233 -14.59 11.05 15.11
N ALA A 234 -15.26 9.97 15.52
CA ALA A 234 -15.40 8.78 14.70
C ALA A 234 -16.30 9.03 13.48
N LEU A 235 -17.44 9.69 13.70
CA LEU A 235 -18.36 10.05 12.63
C LEU A 235 -17.72 11.06 11.66
N GLU A 236 -17.04 12.07 12.17
CA GLU A 236 -16.32 13.05 11.34
C GLU A 236 -15.21 12.39 10.54
N ALA A 237 -14.41 11.52 11.16
CA ALA A 237 -13.33 10.81 10.46
C ALA A 237 -13.87 9.91 9.34
N VAL A 238 -14.93 9.14 9.59
CA VAL A 238 -15.51 8.27 8.57
C VAL A 238 -16.13 9.09 7.43
N GLN A 239 -16.79 10.21 7.72
CA GLN A 239 -17.30 11.13 6.70
C GLN A 239 -16.19 11.69 5.82
N GLN A 240 -15.05 12.06 6.41
CA GLN A 240 -13.86 12.47 5.64
C GLN A 240 -13.31 11.33 4.80
N ALA A 241 -13.23 10.12 5.33
CA ALA A 241 -12.72 8.96 4.60
C ALA A 241 -13.58 8.63 3.36
N VAL A 242 -14.91 8.56 3.52
CA VAL A 242 -15.83 8.22 2.42
C VAL A 242 -16.02 9.34 1.41
N SER A 243 -15.71 10.58 1.78
CA SER A 243 -15.70 11.75 0.89
C SER A 243 -14.28 12.14 0.45
N SER A 244 -13.28 11.31 0.76
CA SER A 244 -11.89 11.61 0.45
C SER A 244 -11.70 11.83 -1.06
N PRO A 245 -10.99 12.89 -1.47
CA PRO A 245 -10.63 13.08 -2.87
C PRO A 245 -9.81 11.94 -3.48
N LEU A 246 -9.17 11.12 -2.63
CA LEU A 246 -8.41 9.94 -3.08
C LEU A 246 -9.31 8.83 -3.64
N LEU A 247 -10.59 8.81 -3.27
CA LEU A 247 -11.59 7.97 -3.91
C LEU A 247 -11.89 8.54 -5.30
N GLU A 248 -11.67 7.75 -6.34
CA GLU A 248 -12.07 8.13 -7.72
C GLU A 248 -13.56 7.88 -7.96
N THR A 249 -14.20 7.11 -7.06
CA THR A 249 -15.62 6.72 -7.12
C THR A 249 -16.28 6.89 -5.76
N THR A 250 -17.61 6.76 -5.69
CA THR A 250 -18.35 6.67 -4.44
C THR A 250 -18.29 5.25 -3.88
N ILE A 251 -18.52 5.09 -2.57
CA ILE A 251 -18.62 3.76 -1.95
C ILE A 251 -19.98 3.09 -2.18
N GLU A 252 -20.92 3.80 -2.81
CA GLU A 252 -22.23 3.27 -3.15
C GLU A 252 -22.12 2.05 -4.07
N GLY A 253 -22.73 0.93 -3.68
CA GLY A 253 -22.66 -0.31 -4.45
C GLY A 253 -21.34 -1.06 -4.32
N ALA A 254 -20.48 -0.70 -3.36
CA ALA A 254 -19.28 -1.46 -3.05
C ALA A 254 -19.66 -2.87 -2.56
N SER A 255 -19.08 -3.90 -3.15
CA SER A 255 -19.34 -5.29 -2.74
C SER A 255 -18.59 -5.68 -1.46
N HIS A 256 -17.43 -5.07 -1.23
CA HIS A 256 -16.57 -5.35 -0.07
C HIS A 256 -15.98 -4.05 0.45
N VAL A 257 -16.00 -3.87 1.77
CA VAL A 257 -15.43 -2.70 2.45
C VAL A 257 -14.61 -3.18 3.65
N ILE A 258 -13.40 -2.69 3.77
CA ILE A 258 -12.57 -2.88 4.96
C ILE A 258 -12.53 -1.54 5.70
N ILE A 259 -12.93 -1.54 6.96
CA ILE A 259 -12.87 -0.37 7.83
C ILE A 259 -11.84 -0.63 8.92
N ASN A 260 -10.83 0.24 8.99
CA ASN A 260 -9.87 0.24 10.09
C ASN A 260 -10.03 1.53 10.89
N ILE A 261 -10.39 1.43 12.16
CA ILE A 261 -10.51 2.58 13.06
C ILE A 261 -9.46 2.43 14.16
N SER A 262 -8.65 3.46 14.32
CA SER A 262 -7.62 3.51 15.36
C SER A 262 -7.72 4.79 16.19
N GLY A 263 -7.53 4.69 17.49
CA GLY A 263 -7.55 5.82 18.40
C GLY A 263 -8.25 5.52 19.71
N ASP A 264 -8.51 6.59 20.48
CA ASP A 264 -9.33 6.51 21.70
C ASP A 264 -10.81 6.53 21.29
N ILE A 265 -11.36 5.36 20.99
CA ILE A 265 -12.70 5.14 20.48
C ILE A 265 -13.56 4.35 21.46
N SER A 266 -14.81 4.74 21.64
CA SER A 266 -15.81 3.99 22.37
C SER A 266 -16.51 2.95 21.48
N LEU A 267 -17.25 2.03 22.07
CA LEU A 267 -18.08 1.08 21.32
C LEU A 267 -19.16 1.81 20.49
N MET A 268 -19.69 2.93 20.99
CA MET A 268 -20.67 3.73 20.26
C MET A 268 -20.04 4.39 19.04
N ASP A 269 -18.82 4.96 19.18
CA ASP A 269 -18.08 5.54 18.06
C ASP A 269 -17.85 4.51 16.93
N ALA A 270 -17.44 3.30 17.32
CA ALA A 270 -17.23 2.22 16.37
C ALA A 270 -18.54 1.81 15.66
N ASN A 271 -19.64 1.69 16.42
CA ASN A 271 -20.95 1.37 15.86
C ASN A 271 -21.46 2.45 14.90
N ASP A 272 -21.31 3.72 15.26
CA ASP A 272 -21.80 4.84 14.45
C ASP A 272 -21.01 4.96 13.15
N ALA A 273 -19.69 4.79 13.19
CA ALA A 273 -18.83 4.74 11.99
C ALA A 273 -19.19 3.57 11.07
N ALA A 274 -19.33 2.36 11.62
CA ALA A 274 -19.70 1.18 10.84
C ALA A 274 -21.10 1.31 10.21
N SER A 275 -22.08 1.79 10.99
CA SER A 275 -23.44 2.01 10.51
C SER A 275 -23.49 3.07 9.41
N TYR A 276 -22.69 4.12 9.49
CA TYR A 276 -22.61 5.15 8.48
C TYR A 276 -22.11 4.58 7.14
N VAL A 277 -21.04 3.78 7.18
CA VAL A 277 -20.50 3.11 5.98
C VAL A 277 -21.48 2.10 5.40
N GLN A 278 -22.15 1.28 6.26
CA GLN A 278 -23.16 0.31 5.81
C GLN A 278 -24.31 0.99 5.07
N ASN A 279 -24.81 2.12 5.61
CA ASN A 279 -25.88 2.87 4.98
C ASN A 279 -25.51 3.44 3.61
N LEU A 280 -24.23 3.81 3.40
CA LEU A 280 -23.73 4.32 2.12
C LEU A 280 -23.39 3.21 1.13
N ALA A 281 -22.74 2.14 1.57
CA ALA A 281 -22.34 1.03 0.70
C ALA A 281 -23.53 0.19 0.22
N GLY A 282 -24.58 0.09 1.06
CA GLY A 282 -25.78 -0.70 0.79
C GLY A 282 -25.86 -1.97 1.64
N GLU A 283 -27.04 -2.59 1.70
CA GLU A 283 -27.31 -3.76 2.55
C GLU A 283 -26.52 -5.01 2.13
N ASP A 284 -26.20 -5.14 0.85
CA ASP A 284 -25.49 -6.28 0.28
C ASP A 284 -23.96 -6.20 0.44
N ALA A 285 -23.42 -5.08 0.96
CA ALA A 285 -21.99 -4.89 1.14
C ALA A 285 -21.45 -5.77 2.26
N ASN A 286 -20.38 -6.54 1.94
CA ASN A 286 -19.62 -7.28 2.96
C ASN A 286 -18.64 -6.32 3.64
N ILE A 287 -18.93 -5.92 4.88
CA ILE A 287 -18.09 -4.99 5.64
C ILE A 287 -17.28 -5.76 6.67
N ILE A 288 -15.95 -5.63 6.55
CA ILE A 288 -15.00 -6.13 7.53
C ILE A 288 -14.53 -4.94 8.37
N PHE A 289 -14.63 -5.10 9.69
CA PHE A 289 -14.38 -4.03 10.63
C PHE A 289 -13.28 -4.41 11.62
N GLY A 290 -12.22 -3.60 11.67
CA GLY A 290 -11.16 -3.67 12.67
C GLY A 290 -11.13 -2.41 13.53
N ALA A 291 -10.96 -2.58 14.83
CA ALA A 291 -10.88 -1.47 15.77
C ALA A 291 -9.67 -1.62 16.68
N MET A 292 -8.79 -0.64 16.68
CA MET A 292 -7.60 -0.59 17.55
C MET A 292 -7.69 0.56 18.54
N TYR A 293 -7.42 0.25 19.82
CA TYR A 293 -7.27 1.27 20.83
C TYR A 293 -5.82 1.74 20.89
N LEU A 294 -5.54 2.95 20.43
CA LEU A 294 -4.26 3.62 20.61
C LEU A 294 -4.37 4.53 21.82
N SER A 295 -4.00 4.03 23.00
CA SER A 295 -3.75 4.92 24.11
C SER A 295 -2.46 5.68 23.81
N LEU A 296 -2.50 7.00 23.85
CA LEU A 296 -1.31 7.83 23.94
C LEU A 296 -0.63 7.49 25.26
N ILE A 297 0.24 6.50 25.26
CA ILE A 297 1.18 6.31 26.35
C ILE A 297 2.13 7.48 26.27
N HIS A 298 1.92 8.47 27.12
CA HIS A 298 2.95 9.46 27.43
C HIS A 298 4.16 8.70 27.91
N ILE A 299 5.20 8.62 27.11
CA ILE A 299 6.54 8.39 27.61
C ILE A 299 6.88 9.64 28.40
N SER A 300 6.67 9.59 29.70
CA SER A 300 7.24 10.57 30.60
C SER A 300 8.74 10.39 30.53
N GLU A 301 9.43 11.38 29.96
CA GLU A 301 10.89 11.45 30.06
C GLU A 301 11.29 11.38 31.54
N PRO A 302 12.24 10.52 31.93
CA PRO A 302 12.81 10.60 33.25
C PRO A 302 13.60 11.91 33.36
N THR A 303 13.18 12.75 34.26
CA THR A 303 13.98 13.87 34.75
C THR A 303 15.33 13.43 35.28
#